data_aa09d4a5189681178d5f50b67ce5b6fa
#
_entry.id   aa09d4a5189681178d5f50b67ce5b6fa
#
_cell.length_a   1.000
_cell.length_b   1.000
_cell.length_c   1.000
_cell.angle_alpha   90.00
_cell.angle_beta   90.00
_cell.angle_gamma   90.00
#
_symmetry.space_group_name_H-M   'P 1'
#
loop_
_entity.id
_entity.type
_entity.pdbx_description
1 polymer ?
#
loop_
_entity_poly.entity_id
_entity_poly.type
_entity_poly.pdbx_seq_one_letter_code
_entity_poly.pdbx_strand_id
1 'polypeptide(L)'
;MTLERNADYLISLVRELCKLPAETPWLEFKHNNADPQEIGEYLAALSNAAALDGKSNAYLVWGVSDKTHEIVGTTFKPHSAKKGNEELESWLLRLLSPRLHFRFHAFEVDSKPLVLLEIPSAHSKPTTFEGRELIRIGSNKKPLKDFPEQERALWRVFDRTPFEELSAASNLDASEALALLDYPAYFQLLGLPLPTDQSGILSRLQEDGMLRCDAAKRWEITNLGAILFARELQKFKGLARKAVRLIVYEGKGRLKTLREQQGHKGYASGFEGLIDFLSALLPRNEVIGK
;
A
#
# COMPACT_ATOMS: atom_id res chain seq x y z
N MET A 1 12.06 -2.74 5.25
CA MET A 1 12.34 -1.35 5.70
C MET A 1 11.06 -0.56 5.52
N THR A 2 10.44 -0.14 6.59
CA THR A 2 9.29 0.75 6.53
C THR A 2 9.90 2.13 6.31
N LEU A 3 9.76 2.68 5.09
CA LEU A 3 10.19 4.05 4.83
C LEU A 3 9.37 4.96 5.75
N GLU A 4 10.04 5.60 6.70
CA GLU A 4 9.43 6.70 7.46
C GLU A 4 9.03 7.76 6.44
N ARG A 5 7.81 8.28 6.54
CA ARG A 5 7.34 9.37 5.69
C ARG A 5 8.23 10.57 5.92
N ASN A 6 8.83 11.10 4.86
CA ASN A 6 9.59 12.35 4.92
C ASN A 6 8.66 13.52 5.34
N ALA A 7 9.13 14.40 6.20
CA ALA A 7 8.36 15.57 6.66
C ALA A 7 7.85 16.42 5.50
N ASP A 8 8.63 16.63 4.44
CA ASP A 8 8.24 17.41 3.26
C ASP A 8 7.04 16.78 2.53
N TYR A 9 6.99 15.46 2.46
CA TYR A 9 5.83 14.74 1.93
C TYR A 9 4.57 14.99 2.77
N LEU A 10 4.67 14.84 4.10
CA LEU A 10 3.53 15.04 4.99
C LEU A 10 2.99 16.47 4.93
N ILE A 11 3.89 17.45 4.85
CA ILE A 11 3.53 18.86 4.69
C ILE A 11 2.80 19.09 3.36
N SER A 12 3.36 18.56 2.27
CA SER A 12 2.75 18.66 0.94
C SER A 12 1.38 17.99 0.90
N LEU A 13 1.29 16.78 1.46
CA LEU A 13 0.02 16.03 1.54
C LEU A 13 -1.05 16.82 2.28
N VAL A 14 -0.76 17.31 3.50
CA VAL A 14 -1.77 18.07 4.28
C VAL A 14 -2.19 19.35 3.55
N ARG A 15 -1.26 20.06 2.92
CA ARG A 15 -1.61 21.26 2.14
C ARG A 15 -2.55 20.93 0.96
N GLU A 16 -2.35 19.80 0.28
CA GLU A 16 -3.27 19.35 -0.78
C GLU A 16 -4.62 18.90 -0.21
N LEU A 17 -4.63 18.17 0.92
CA LEU A 17 -5.87 17.77 1.59
C LEU A 17 -6.70 18.97 2.04
N CYS A 18 -6.10 20.05 2.53
CA CYS A 18 -6.80 21.27 2.93
C CYS A 18 -7.46 22.03 1.77
N LYS A 19 -7.07 21.74 0.50
CA LYS A 19 -7.70 22.32 -0.70
C LYS A 19 -8.94 21.55 -1.16
N LEU A 20 -9.15 20.33 -0.62
CA LEU A 20 -10.31 19.51 -1.01
C LEU A 20 -11.62 20.08 -0.44
N PRO A 21 -12.77 19.75 -1.08
CA PRO A 21 -14.08 20.12 -0.56
C PRO A 21 -14.32 19.56 0.85
N ALA A 22 -15.13 20.26 1.65
CA ALA A 22 -15.39 19.94 3.05
C ALA A 22 -15.97 18.54 3.34
N GLU A 23 -16.60 17.89 2.36
CA GLU A 23 -17.30 16.61 2.53
C GLU A 23 -16.69 15.48 1.71
N THR A 24 -15.37 15.25 1.88
CA THR A 24 -14.70 14.12 1.24
C THR A 24 -14.91 12.86 2.06
N PRO A 25 -15.45 11.76 1.50
CA PRO A 25 -15.79 10.55 2.27
C PRO A 25 -14.61 9.86 2.94
N TRP A 26 -13.39 10.08 2.44
CA TRP A 26 -12.14 9.44 2.91
C TRP A 26 -11.21 10.40 3.66
N LEU A 27 -11.69 11.63 4.01
CA LEU A 27 -10.91 12.62 4.75
C LEU A 27 -11.74 13.20 5.88
N GLU A 28 -11.13 13.36 7.05
CA GLU A 28 -11.71 14.05 8.19
C GLU A 28 -10.68 14.97 8.82
N PHE A 29 -11.11 16.17 9.21
CA PHE A 29 -10.32 17.11 9.98
C PHE A 29 -10.80 17.20 11.43
N LYS A 30 -9.88 17.37 12.35
CA LYS A 30 -10.15 17.59 13.78
C LYS A 30 -9.20 18.66 14.31
N HIS A 31 -9.69 19.51 15.20
CA HIS A 31 -8.80 20.39 15.95
C HIS A 31 -8.06 19.58 17.03
N ASN A 32 -8.74 19.20 18.11
CA ASN A 32 -8.15 18.52 19.26
C ASN A 32 -8.93 17.29 19.76
N ASN A 33 -10.11 17.02 19.19
CA ASN A 33 -10.89 15.86 19.63
C ASN A 33 -10.20 14.56 19.22
N ALA A 34 -9.64 13.86 20.22
CA ALA A 34 -8.89 12.61 20.06
C ALA A 34 -9.48 11.50 20.96
N ASP A 35 -10.82 11.43 21.05
CA ASP A 35 -11.47 10.33 21.77
C ASP A 35 -11.15 9.00 21.11
N PRO A 36 -10.59 8.01 21.85
CA PRO A 36 -10.18 6.74 21.30
C PRO A 36 -11.29 5.97 20.58
N GLN A 37 -12.53 6.04 21.10
CA GLN A 37 -13.67 5.38 20.48
C GLN A 37 -14.00 6.00 19.12
N GLU A 38 -14.01 7.32 19.04
CA GLU A 38 -14.23 8.02 17.78
C GLU A 38 -13.14 7.72 16.75
N ILE A 39 -11.86 7.65 17.18
CA ILE A 39 -10.75 7.31 16.29
C ILE A 39 -10.96 5.90 15.71
N GLY A 40 -11.32 4.91 16.52
CA GLY A 40 -11.60 3.56 16.05
C GLY A 40 -12.77 3.50 15.05
N GLU A 41 -13.82 4.24 15.31
CA GLU A 41 -14.95 4.34 14.39
C GLU A 41 -14.59 5.03 13.08
N TYR A 42 -13.75 6.09 13.12
CA TYR A 42 -13.23 6.72 11.90
C TYR A 42 -12.30 5.80 11.11
N LEU A 43 -11.45 5.02 11.77
CA LEU A 43 -10.61 4.03 11.10
C LEU A 43 -11.46 3.07 10.25
N ALA A 44 -12.54 2.53 10.79
CA ALA A 44 -13.44 1.66 10.03
C ALA A 44 -14.18 2.42 8.93
N ALA A 45 -14.81 3.56 9.26
CA ALA A 45 -15.65 4.30 8.33
C ALA A 45 -14.87 4.88 7.15
N LEU A 46 -13.69 5.48 7.40
CA LEU A 46 -12.85 6.09 6.38
C LEU A 46 -12.17 5.04 5.50
N SER A 47 -11.72 3.91 6.08
CA SER A 47 -11.15 2.78 5.34
C SER A 47 -12.15 2.22 4.30
N ASN A 48 -13.40 2.02 4.70
CA ASN A 48 -14.47 1.54 3.83
C ASN A 48 -14.84 2.59 2.75
N ALA A 49 -14.93 3.85 3.13
CA ALA A 49 -15.23 4.93 2.19
C ALA A 49 -14.11 5.14 1.15
N ALA A 50 -12.84 5.04 1.56
CA ALA A 50 -11.70 5.11 0.64
C ALA A 50 -11.77 4.02 -0.42
N ALA A 51 -12.12 2.78 -0.04
CA ALA A 51 -12.28 1.69 -0.99
C ALA A 51 -13.37 1.97 -2.03
N LEU A 52 -14.52 2.52 -1.62
CA LEU A 52 -15.58 2.91 -2.55
C LEU A 52 -15.16 4.02 -3.53
N ASP A 53 -14.35 4.98 -3.06
CA ASP A 53 -13.84 6.08 -3.87
C ASP A 53 -12.55 5.72 -4.66
N GLY A 54 -12.12 4.45 -4.63
CA GLY A 54 -10.92 3.99 -5.34
C GLY A 54 -9.62 4.65 -4.86
N LYS A 55 -9.57 5.07 -3.58
CA LYS A 55 -8.38 5.65 -2.95
C LYS A 55 -7.57 4.56 -2.25
N SER A 56 -6.24 4.64 -2.32
CA SER A 56 -5.36 3.72 -1.61
C SER A 56 -5.37 3.95 -0.10
N ASN A 57 -5.55 5.20 0.32
CA ASN A 57 -5.56 5.60 1.73
C ASN A 57 -6.67 6.62 2.01
N ALA A 58 -7.14 6.60 3.25
CA ALA A 58 -7.92 7.65 3.87
C ALA A 58 -7.09 8.38 4.93
N TYR A 59 -7.56 9.53 5.37
CA TYR A 59 -6.82 10.37 6.31
C TYR A 59 -7.73 10.96 7.38
N LEU A 60 -7.22 10.97 8.61
CA LEU A 60 -7.78 11.73 9.73
C LEU A 60 -6.68 12.66 10.23
N VAL A 61 -6.91 13.98 10.20
CA VAL A 61 -5.87 14.97 10.47
C VAL A 61 -6.28 15.84 11.65
N TRP A 62 -5.45 15.89 12.67
CA TRP A 62 -5.59 16.80 13.81
C TRP A 62 -4.73 18.04 13.63
N GLY A 63 -5.24 19.17 14.08
CA GLY A 63 -4.61 20.48 13.95
C GLY A 63 -5.08 21.29 12.76
N VAL A 64 -6.16 20.85 12.12
CA VAL A 64 -6.84 21.55 11.03
C VAL A 64 -8.28 21.87 11.48
N SER A 65 -8.76 23.08 11.18
CA SER A 65 -10.13 23.48 11.44
C SER A 65 -11.07 22.78 10.47
N ASP A 66 -12.05 22.05 11.00
CA ASP A 66 -13.06 21.32 10.23
C ASP A 66 -13.91 22.25 9.31
N LYS A 67 -14.12 23.50 9.72
CA LYS A 67 -14.96 24.46 8.96
C LYS A 67 -14.21 25.25 7.90
N THR A 68 -12.96 25.65 8.20
CA THR A 68 -12.19 26.57 7.33
C THR A 68 -11.04 25.89 6.63
N HIS A 69 -10.70 24.67 7.00
CA HIS A 69 -9.50 23.93 6.58
C HIS A 69 -8.19 24.66 6.86
N GLU A 70 -8.22 25.65 7.78
CA GLU A 70 -7.01 26.35 8.21
C GLU A 70 -6.20 25.49 9.19
N ILE A 71 -4.90 25.54 9.05
CA ILE A 71 -3.97 24.89 9.98
C ILE A 71 -3.93 25.70 11.27
N VAL A 72 -4.44 25.12 12.36
CA VAL A 72 -4.57 25.77 13.68
C VAL A 72 -3.63 25.14 14.74
N GLY A 73 -3.11 23.93 14.48
CA GLY A 73 -2.29 23.17 15.40
C GLY A 73 -3.11 22.29 16.35
N THR A 74 -2.48 21.26 16.92
CA THR A 74 -3.11 20.33 17.86
C THR A 74 -2.24 20.05 19.08
N THR A 75 -2.87 19.72 20.19
CA THR A 75 -2.21 19.22 21.41
C THR A 75 -2.21 17.68 21.51
N PHE A 76 -2.83 16.99 20.56
CA PHE A 76 -2.91 15.53 20.55
C PHE A 76 -1.51 14.91 20.36
N LYS A 77 -1.19 13.93 21.20
CA LYS A 77 0.08 13.19 21.16
C LYS A 77 -0.24 11.68 21.07
N PRO A 78 -0.34 11.10 19.87
CA PRO A 78 -0.79 9.73 19.67
C PRO A 78 0.08 8.69 20.38
N HIS A 79 1.41 8.84 20.33
CA HIS A 79 2.35 7.88 20.93
C HIS A 79 2.34 7.84 22.46
N SER A 80 1.76 8.83 23.13
CA SER A 80 1.57 8.85 24.58
C SER A 80 0.11 8.65 24.99
N ALA A 81 -0.81 8.58 24.03
CA ALA A 81 -2.23 8.40 24.28
C ALA A 81 -2.54 6.98 24.72
N LYS A 82 -3.48 6.84 25.68
CA LYS A 82 -3.90 5.55 26.24
C LYS A 82 -5.42 5.49 26.34
N LYS A 83 -5.95 4.25 26.28
CA LYS A 83 -7.32 3.95 26.69
C LYS A 83 -7.26 3.06 27.93
N GLY A 84 -7.54 3.64 29.11
CA GLY A 84 -7.24 2.99 30.39
C GLY A 84 -5.73 2.78 30.56
N ASN A 85 -5.30 1.56 30.73
CA ASN A 85 -3.88 1.18 30.88
C ASN A 85 -3.23 0.73 29.55
N GLU A 86 -3.97 0.62 28.46
CA GLU A 86 -3.50 0.15 27.17
C GLU A 86 -3.09 1.33 26.28
N GLU A 87 -1.98 1.19 25.54
CA GLU A 87 -1.58 2.17 24.53
C GLU A 87 -2.63 2.27 23.43
N LEU A 88 -2.89 3.48 22.94
CA LEU A 88 -3.95 3.76 21.98
C LEU A 88 -3.84 2.89 20.70
N GLU A 89 -2.64 2.80 20.13
CA GLU A 89 -2.44 2.01 18.90
C GLU A 89 -2.72 0.52 19.11
N SER A 90 -2.25 -0.06 20.22
CA SER A 90 -2.48 -1.46 20.57
C SER A 90 -3.96 -1.74 20.78
N TRP A 91 -4.66 -0.84 21.48
CA TRP A 91 -6.08 -0.93 21.74
C TRP A 91 -6.90 -0.89 20.44
N LEU A 92 -6.57 0.04 19.53
CA LEU A 92 -7.23 0.16 18.22
C LEU A 92 -6.99 -1.09 17.35
N LEU A 93 -5.73 -1.58 17.27
CA LEU A 93 -5.38 -2.77 16.49
C LEU A 93 -6.11 -4.02 16.96
N ARG A 94 -6.36 -4.14 18.26
CA ARG A 94 -7.07 -5.28 18.84
C ARG A 94 -8.56 -5.30 18.46
N LEU A 95 -9.17 -4.14 18.29
CA LEU A 95 -10.60 -4.00 18.03
C LEU A 95 -10.95 -3.88 16.55
N LEU A 96 -9.95 -3.71 15.67
CA LEU A 96 -10.14 -3.65 14.22
C LEU A 96 -10.11 -5.05 13.58
N SER A 97 -11.00 -5.29 12.62
CA SER A 97 -10.99 -6.48 11.76
C SER A 97 -11.33 -6.10 10.31
N PRO A 98 -10.52 -6.50 9.31
CA PRO A 98 -9.17 -7.06 9.45
C PRO A 98 -8.23 -6.11 10.17
N ARG A 99 -7.08 -6.62 10.66
CA ARG A 99 -6.07 -5.74 11.24
C ARG A 99 -5.53 -4.82 10.17
N LEU A 100 -5.73 -3.51 10.35
CA LEU A 100 -5.21 -2.47 9.47
C LEU A 100 -3.81 -2.04 9.94
N HIS A 101 -2.93 -1.79 8.97
CA HIS A 101 -1.62 -1.19 9.24
C HIS A 101 -1.70 0.34 9.13
N PHE A 102 -2.56 0.96 9.93
CA PHE A 102 -2.63 2.42 10.03
C PHE A 102 -1.36 3.00 10.69
N ARG A 103 -1.11 4.29 10.50
CA ARG A 103 0.04 4.98 11.07
C ARG A 103 -0.30 6.39 11.50
N PHE A 104 0.16 6.74 12.70
CA PHE A 104 0.19 8.12 13.16
C PHE A 104 1.52 8.77 12.75
N HIS A 105 1.42 9.96 12.17
CA HIS A 105 2.54 10.83 11.85
C HIS A 105 2.37 12.14 12.60
N ALA A 106 3.30 12.46 13.49
CA ALA A 106 3.35 13.75 14.19
C ALA A 106 4.44 14.60 13.58
N PHE A 107 4.11 15.82 13.13
CA PHE A 107 5.01 16.75 12.47
C PHE A 107 4.53 18.19 12.64
N GLU A 108 5.25 19.15 12.09
CA GLU A 108 4.90 20.56 12.18
C GLU A 108 4.76 21.18 10.79
N VAL A 109 3.78 22.09 10.65
CA VAL A 109 3.60 22.93 9.47
C VAL A 109 3.50 24.37 9.95
N ASP A 110 4.38 25.25 9.45
CA ASP A 110 4.44 26.65 9.83
C ASP A 110 4.51 26.84 11.37
N SER A 111 5.33 26.04 12.05
CA SER A 111 5.50 25.98 13.53
C SER A 111 4.23 25.59 14.31
N LYS A 112 3.24 25.00 13.65
CA LYS A 112 2.03 24.45 14.27
C LYS A 112 2.11 22.93 14.27
N PRO A 113 1.96 22.26 15.43
CA PRO A 113 1.99 20.81 15.49
C PRO A 113 0.73 20.20 14.86
N LEU A 114 0.91 19.16 14.03
CA LEU A 114 -0.15 18.38 13.41
C LEU A 114 0.07 16.90 13.69
N VAL A 115 -1.03 16.17 13.62
CA VAL A 115 -1.03 14.71 13.59
C VAL A 115 -1.85 14.25 12.41
N LEU A 116 -1.29 13.39 11.57
CA LEU A 116 -1.98 12.73 10.47
C LEU A 116 -2.04 11.23 10.76
N LEU A 117 -3.24 10.69 10.77
CA LEU A 117 -3.49 9.25 10.77
C LEU A 117 -3.73 8.80 9.33
N GLU A 118 -2.79 8.02 8.82
CA GLU A 118 -2.89 7.39 7.51
C GLU A 118 -3.58 6.04 7.65
N ILE A 119 -4.68 5.85 6.93
CA ILE A 119 -5.59 4.71 7.05
C ILE A 119 -5.64 3.98 5.69
N PRO A 120 -5.13 2.75 5.58
CA PRO A 120 -5.29 1.97 4.35
C PRO A 120 -6.76 1.75 4.01
N SER A 121 -7.09 1.77 2.71
CA SER A 121 -8.44 1.39 2.25
C SER A 121 -8.74 -0.08 2.52
N ALA A 122 -10.00 -0.38 2.75
CA ALA A 122 -10.47 -1.77 2.81
C ALA A 122 -10.26 -2.47 1.46
N HIS A 123 -9.83 -3.73 1.46
CA HIS A 123 -9.45 -4.43 0.22
C HIS A 123 -9.96 -5.87 0.06
N SER A 124 -10.38 -6.53 1.13
CA SER A 124 -10.86 -7.93 1.06
C SER A 124 -12.21 -8.15 1.70
N LYS A 125 -12.56 -7.32 2.64
CA LYS A 125 -13.85 -7.28 3.33
C LYS A 125 -14.01 -5.92 4.00
N PRO A 126 -15.22 -5.51 4.39
CA PRO A 126 -15.43 -4.27 5.14
C PRO A 126 -14.60 -4.26 6.41
N THR A 127 -13.97 -3.12 6.67
CA THR A 127 -13.28 -2.90 7.95
C THR A 127 -14.30 -2.68 9.04
N THR A 128 -14.14 -3.39 10.16
CA THR A 128 -14.98 -3.26 11.35
C THR A 128 -14.20 -2.73 12.53
N PHE A 129 -14.86 -2.00 13.39
CA PHE A 129 -14.38 -1.62 14.72
C PHE A 129 -15.35 -2.12 15.77
N GLU A 130 -14.87 -2.89 16.74
CA GLU A 130 -15.72 -3.59 17.74
C GLU A 130 -16.83 -4.43 17.08
N GLY A 131 -16.52 -5.07 15.95
CA GLY A 131 -17.49 -5.87 15.17
C GLY A 131 -18.54 -5.04 14.40
N ARG A 132 -18.47 -3.71 14.44
CA ARG A 132 -19.38 -2.83 13.71
C ARG A 132 -18.77 -2.37 12.40
N GLU A 133 -19.46 -2.64 11.29
CA GLU A 133 -19.13 -2.08 9.98
C GLU A 133 -19.67 -0.66 9.89
N LEU A 134 -18.77 0.29 9.66
CA LEU A 134 -19.13 1.71 9.56
C LEU A 134 -18.75 2.25 8.19
N ILE A 135 -19.53 3.21 7.72
CA ILE A 135 -19.26 3.95 6.49
C ILE A 135 -19.46 5.44 6.74
N ARG A 136 -18.73 6.29 6.04
CA ARG A 136 -18.95 7.73 6.06
C ARG A 136 -19.99 8.12 5.01
N ILE A 137 -21.05 8.76 5.45
CA ILE A 137 -22.09 9.34 4.60
C ILE A 137 -22.16 10.84 4.89
N GLY A 138 -21.74 11.65 3.93
CA GLY A 138 -21.49 13.07 4.19
C GLY A 138 -20.47 13.23 5.31
N SER A 139 -20.75 14.06 6.31
CA SER A 139 -19.91 14.27 7.49
C SER A 139 -20.12 13.25 8.63
N ASN A 140 -21.02 12.27 8.47
CA ASN A 140 -21.40 11.38 9.56
C ASN A 140 -20.89 9.95 9.36
N LYS A 141 -20.49 9.32 10.47
CA LYS A 141 -20.26 7.86 10.54
C LYS A 141 -21.61 7.16 10.73
N LYS A 142 -21.93 6.19 9.88
CA LYS A 142 -23.17 5.42 9.91
C LYS A 142 -22.89 3.93 9.85
N PRO A 143 -23.75 3.07 10.43
CA PRO A 143 -23.65 1.63 10.22
C PRO A 143 -23.81 1.28 8.74
N LEU A 144 -22.90 0.50 8.18
CA LEU A 144 -22.91 0.11 6.76
C LEU A 144 -24.19 -0.65 6.39
N LYS A 145 -24.70 -1.49 7.31
CA LYS A 145 -25.95 -2.24 7.15
C LYS A 145 -27.18 -1.38 6.84
N ASP A 146 -27.17 -0.10 7.23
CA ASP A 146 -28.27 0.83 6.98
C ASP A 146 -28.21 1.40 5.54
N PHE A 147 -27.13 1.08 4.79
CA PHE A 147 -26.86 1.53 3.42
C PHE A 147 -26.54 0.33 2.50
N PRO A 148 -27.53 -0.52 2.19
CA PRO A 148 -27.31 -1.78 1.46
C PRO A 148 -26.75 -1.58 0.05
N GLU A 149 -26.91 -0.41 -0.56
CA GLU A 149 -26.30 -0.11 -1.86
C GLU A 149 -24.81 0.13 -1.76
N GLN A 150 -24.35 0.90 -0.75
CA GLN A 150 -22.92 1.08 -0.46
C GLN A 150 -22.27 -0.24 -0.05
N GLU A 151 -22.95 -1.04 0.77
CA GLU A 151 -22.47 -2.36 1.15
C GLU A 151 -22.25 -3.25 -0.08
N ARG A 152 -23.24 -3.35 -0.97
CA ARG A 152 -23.11 -4.08 -2.24
C ARG A 152 -22.02 -3.53 -3.14
N ALA A 153 -21.88 -2.20 -3.21
CA ALA A 153 -20.83 -1.55 -3.99
C ALA A 153 -19.44 -1.88 -3.43
N LEU A 154 -19.30 -1.88 -2.09
CA LEU A 154 -18.05 -2.21 -1.41
C LEU A 154 -17.63 -3.66 -1.68
N TRP A 155 -18.56 -4.62 -1.58
CA TRP A 155 -18.29 -6.01 -1.94
C TRP A 155 -17.88 -6.17 -3.42
N ARG A 156 -18.52 -5.42 -4.33
CA ARG A 156 -18.12 -5.40 -5.75
C ARG A 156 -16.71 -4.83 -5.96
N VAL A 157 -16.28 -3.85 -5.14
CA VAL A 157 -14.91 -3.35 -5.17
C VAL A 157 -13.94 -4.44 -4.77
N PHE A 158 -14.22 -5.18 -3.68
CA PHE A 158 -13.38 -6.28 -3.23
C PHE A 158 -13.28 -7.41 -4.25
N ASP A 159 -14.39 -7.72 -4.92
CA ASP A 159 -14.42 -8.73 -5.98
C ASP A 159 -13.71 -8.27 -7.26
N ARG A 160 -13.59 -6.96 -7.48
CA ARG A 160 -13.03 -6.36 -8.71
C ARG A 160 -11.58 -5.92 -8.59
N THR A 161 -11.07 -5.71 -7.39
CA THR A 161 -9.67 -5.30 -7.23
C THR A 161 -8.79 -6.54 -7.30
N PRO A 162 -8.22 -6.85 -8.48
CA PRO A 162 -7.34 -8.00 -8.60
C PRO A 162 -6.11 -7.79 -7.71
N PHE A 163 -5.55 -8.90 -7.23
CA PHE A 163 -4.35 -8.88 -6.41
C PHE A 163 -3.20 -8.06 -7.05
N GLU A 164 -3.10 -8.11 -8.36
CA GLU A 164 -2.12 -7.43 -9.18
C GLU A 164 -2.16 -5.90 -9.01
N GLU A 165 -3.33 -5.35 -8.78
CA GLU A 165 -3.54 -3.91 -8.63
C GLU A 165 -3.29 -3.39 -7.21
N LEU A 166 -3.18 -4.25 -6.20
CA LEU A 166 -2.88 -3.81 -4.84
C LEU A 166 -1.49 -3.20 -4.76
N SER A 167 -1.30 -2.26 -3.83
CA SER A 167 -0.01 -1.60 -3.61
C SER A 167 0.99 -2.53 -2.91
N ALA A 168 2.14 -2.77 -3.55
CA ALA A 168 3.29 -3.47 -2.99
C ALA A 168 4.21 -2.53 -2.19
N ALA A 169 4.33 -1.29 -2.64
CA ALA A 169 5.07 -0.22 -1.96
C ALA A 169 4.46 1.12 -2.32
N SER A 170 4.39 2.04 -1.36
CA SER A 170 3.80 3.36 -1.52
C SER A 170 4.71 4.46 -0.96
N ASN A 171 4.40 5.72 -1.26
CA ASN A 171 5.12 6.89 -0.79
C ASN A 171 6.57 6.98 -1.32
N LEU A 172 6.77 6.62 -2.56
CA LEU A 172 8.08 6.67 -3.21
C LEU A 172 8.23 7.96 -4.01
N ASP A 173 9.43 8.51 -4.04
CA ASP A 173 9.77 9.45 -5.10
C ASP A 173 10.04 8.70 -6.42
N ALA A 174 10.21 9.46 -7.50
CA ALA A 174 10.44 8.89 -8.82
C ALA A 174 11.71 8.02 -8.90
N SER A 175 12.78 8.45 -8.24
CA SER A 175 14.06 7.74 -8.23
C SER A 175 13.98 6.46 -7.38
N GLU A 176 13.31 6.53 -6.24
CA GLU A 176 13.07 5.38 -5.36
C GLU A 176 12.24 4.30 -6.07
N ALA A 177 11.15 4.70 -6.76
CA ALA A 177 10.31 3.77 -7.50
C ALA A 177 11.12 3.04 -8.60
N LEU A 178 11.90 3.77 -9.39
CA LEU A 178 12.73 3.20 -10.44
C LEU A 178 13.91 2.39 -9.89
N ALA A 179 14.45 2.73 -8.72
CA ALA A 179 15.51 1.95 -8.08
C ALA A 179 15.04 0.57 -7.61
N LEU A 180 13.76 0.42 -7.26
CA LEU A 180 13.18 -0.85 -6.83
C LEU A 180 12.81 -1.77 -7.99
N LEU A 181 12.55 -1.22 -9.18
CA LEU A 181 12.14 -1.96 -10.37
C LEU A 181 13.28 -2.11 -11.39
N ASP A 182 13.33 -3.26 -12.03
CA ASP A 182 14.18 -3.53 -13.20
C ASP A 182 13.47 -3.03 -14.47
N TYR A 183 13.22 -1.71 -14.53
CA TYR A 183 12.55 -1.10 -15.67
C TYR A 183 13.29 -1.31 -17.01
N PRO A 184 14.64 -1.40 -17.08
CA PRO A 184 15.27 -1.72 -18.36
C PRO A 184 14.83 -3.08 -18.90
N ALA A 185 14.69 -4.10 -18.04
CA ALA A 185 14.17 -5.41 -18.44
C ALA A 185 12.73 -5.34 -18.95
N TYR A 186 11.88 -4.46 -18.38
CA TYR A 186 10.52 -4.24 -18.86
C TYR A 186 10.53 -3.73 -20.31
N PHE A 187 11.30 -2.69 -20.63
CA PHE A 187 11.39 -2.15 -22.00
C PHE A 187 11.98 -3.16 -22.97
N GLN A 188 13.02 -3.88 -22.57
CA GLN A 188 13.66 -4.92 -23.38
C GLN A 188 12.69 -6.06 -23.71
N LEU A 189 11.96 -6.59 -22.74
CA LEU A 189 11.02 -7.71 -22.94
C LEU A 189 9.84 -7.34 -23.84
N LEU A 190 9.40 -6.08 -23.78
CA LEU A 190 8.32 -5.59 -24.65
C LEU A 190 8.80 -5.08 -26.02
N GLY A 191 10.11 -5.09 -26.26
CA GLY A 191 10.69 -4.57 -27.50
C GLY A 191 10.48 -3.05 -27.68
N LEU A 192 10.33 -2.32 -26.57
CA LEU A 192 10.09 -0.88 -26.59
C LEU A 192 11.40 -0.10 -26.43
N PRO A 193 11.54 1.07 -27.09
CA PRO A 193 12.67 1.95 -26.85
C PRO A 193 12.64 2.47 -25.41
N LEU A 194 13.80 2.41 -24.72
CA LEU A 194 13.92 2.97 -23.37
C LEU A 194 13.95 4.51 -23.47
N PRO A 195 12.99 5.23 -22.84
CA PRO A 195 13.02 6.68 -22.78
C PRO A 195 14.29 7.20 -22.09
N THR A 196 14.78 8.35 -22.55
CA THR A 196 15.98 8.97 -22.00
C THR A 196 15.70 9.75 -20.71
N ASP A 197 14.46 10.16 -20.51
CA ASP A 197 14.03 10.91 -19.35
C ASP A 197 13.21 10.05 -18.36
N GLN A 198 13.32 10.39 -17.09
CA GLN A 198 12.65 9.68 -16.01
C GLN A 198 11.12 9.75 -16.12
N SER A 199 10.59 10.88 -16.59
CA SER A 199 9.15 11.08 -16.76
C SER A 199 8.55 10.11 -17.77
N GLY A 200 9.20 9.92 -18.90
CA GLY A 200 8.75 8.97 -19.93
C GLY A 200 8.76 7.53 -19.45
N ILE A 201 9.78 7.14 -18.67
CA ILE A 201 9.83 5.80 -18.05
C ILE A 201 8.66 5.60 -17.10
N LEU A 202 8.43 6.55 -16.19
CA LEU A 202 7.37 6.48 -15.19
C LEU A 202 5.98 6.46 -15.84
N SER A 203 5.74 7.32 -16.84
CA SER A 203 4.47 7.37 -17.57
C SER A 203 4.16 6.03 -18.23
N ARG A 204 5.14 5.42 -18.87
CA ARG A 204 4.95 4.12 -19.52
C ARG A 204 4.64 3.01 -18.51
N LEU A 205 5.38 2.94 -17.41
CA LEU A 205 5.12 1.97 -16.35
C LEU A 205 3.75 2.19 -15.69
N GLN A 206 3.27 3.43 -15.62
CA GLN A 206 1.95 3.76 -15.10
C GLN A 206 0.84 3.34 -16.08
N GLU A 207 1.00 3.57 -17.39
CA GLU A 207 0.05 3.14 -18.42
C GLU A 207 -0.21 1.63 -18.37
N ASP A 208 0.82 0.84 -18.13
CA ASP A 208 0.73 -0.62 -18.06
C ASP A 208 0.44 -1.13 -16.62
N GLY A 209 0.07 -0.24 -15.70
CA GLY A 209 -0.36 -0.59 -14.35
C GLY A 209 0.74 -1.09 -13.41
N MET A 210 2.03 -0.94 -13.77
CA MET A 210 3.15 -1.30 -12.89
C MET A 210 3.32 -0.32 -11.74
N LEU A 211 2.97 0.95 -12.00
CA LEU A 211 3.03 2.06 -11.06
C LEU A 211 1.69 2.79 -10.99
N ARG A 212 1.47 3.49 -9.88
CA ARG A 212 0.40 4.48 -9.70
C ARG A 212 0.97 5.75 -9.07
N CYS A 213 0.34 6.89 -9.37
CA CYS A 213 0.64 8.16 -8.72
C CYS A 213 -0.45 8.48 -7.71
N ASP A 214 -0.10 8.81 -6.47
CA ASP A 214 -1.05 9.19 -5.42
C ASP A 214 -1.48 10.67 -5.51
N ALA A 215 -2.38 11.09 -4.61
CA ALA A 215 -2.87 12.46 -4.55
C ALA A 215 -1.78 13.51 -4.19
N ALA A 216 -0.70 13.09 -3.54
CA ALA A 216 0.45 13.93 -3.20
C ALA A 216 1.56 13.87 -4.27
N LYS A 217 1.26 13.34 -5.46
CA LYS A 217 2.21 13.13 -6.57
C LYS A 217 3.40 12.24 -6.19
N ARG A 218 3.15 11.27 -5.29
CA ARG A 218 4.10 10.22 -4.96
C ARG A 218 3.75 8.94 -5.70
N TRP A 219 4.75 8.09 -5.87
CA TRP A 219 4.61 6.85 -6.62
C TRP A 219 4.31 5.67 -5.71
N GLU A 220 3.47 4.79 -6.23
CA GLU A 220 3.18 3.47 -5.66
C GLU A 220 3.58 2.40 -6.68
N ILE A 221 4.21 1.34 -6.22
CA ILE A 221 4.47 0.15 -7.02
C ILE A 221 3.32 -0.82 -6.77
N THR A 222 2.67 -1.28 -7.83
CA THR A 222 1.61 -2.30 -7.73
C THR A 222 2.21 -3.69 -7.48
N ASN A 223 1.40 -4.63 -7.01
CA ASN A 223 1.84 -6.02 -6.91
C ASN A 223 2.27 -6.58 -8.28
N LEU A 224 1.59 -6.18 -9.37
CA LEU A 224 1.98 -6.54 -10.74
C LEU A 224 3.40 -6.08 -11.04
N GLY A 225 3.68 -4.79 -10.84
CA GLY A 225 5.00 -4.22 -11.09
C GLY A 225 6.09 -4.90 -10.26
N ALA A 226 5.84 -5.11 -8.96
CA ALA A 226 6.80 -5.76 -8.08
C ALA A 226 7.01 -7.24 -8.42
N ILE A 227 5.96 -8.03 -8.65
CA ILE A 227 6.06 -9.46 -8.97
C ILE A 227 6.81 -9.68 -10.29
N LEU A 228 6.56 -8.84 -11.28
CA LEU A 228 7.19 -9.01 -12.59
C LEU A 228 8.61 -8.43 -12.63
N PHE A 229 8.81 -7.23 -12.07
CA PHE A 229 10.02 -6.45 -12.33
C PHE A 229 10.78 -6.00 -11.08
N ALA A 230 10.51 -6.53 -9.87
CA ALA A 230 11.33 -6.21 -8.72
C ALA A 230 12.80 -6.59 -8.97
N ARG A 231 13.75 -5.70 -8.66
CA ARG A 231 15.17 -6.04 -8.59
C ARG A 231 15.44 -7.03 -7.45
N GLU A 232 14.72 -6.84 -6.34
CA GLU A 232 14.76 -7.70 -5.15
C GLU A 232 13.34 -7.82 -4.59
N LEU A 233 12.67 -8.94 -4.89
CA LEU A 233 11.27 -9.18 -4.45
C LEU A 233 11.14 -9.23 -2.93
N GLN A 234 12.21 -9.56 -2.22
CA GLN A 234 12.25 -9.60 -0.75
C GLN A 234 12.10 -8.22 -0.09
N LYS A 235 12.36 -7.13 -0.81
CA LYS A 235 12.12 -5.76 -0.32
C LYS A 235 10.64 -5.45 -0.15
N PHE A 236 9.78 -6.20 -0.81
CA PHE A 236 8.33 -6.06 -0.75
C PHE A 236 7.77 -7.07 0.26
N LYS A 237 7.48 -6.61 1.50
CA LYS A 237 7.10 -7.47 2.63
C LYS A 237 5.96 -8.44 2.33
N GLY A 238 4.92 -7.99 1.61
CA GLY A 238 3.76 -8.82 1.23
C GLY A 238 4.07 -9.86 0.16
N LEU A 239 5.16 -9.69 -0.60
CA LEU A 239 5.50 -10.49 -1.77
C LEU A 239 6.75 -11.35 -1.59
N ALA A 240 7.51 -11.18 -0.52
CA ALA A 240 8.77 -11.90 -0.28
C ALA A 240 8.64 -13.43 -0.39
N ARG A 241 7.51 -13.99 0.05
CA ARG A 241 7.23 -15.44 -0.02
C ARG A 241 6.83 -15.92 -1.41
N LYS A 242 6.61 -15.03 -2.36
CA LYS A 242 6.26 -15.36 -3.76
C LYS A 242 7.50 -15.51 -4.65
N ALA A 243 8.69 -15.29 -4.12
CA ALA A 243 9.93 -15.54 -4.86
C ALA A 243 10.01 -16.99 -5.36
N VAL A 244 10.50 -17.16 -6.59
CA VAL A 244 10.69 -18.48 -7.18
C VAL A 244 11.67 -19.29 -6.32
N ARG A 245 11.30 -20.52 -5.99
CA ARG A 245 12.15 -21.44 -5.22
C ARG A 245 12.33 -22.73 -6.01
N LEU A 246 13.57 -23.06 -6.27
CA LEU A 246 13.95 -24.28 -6.96
C LEU A 246 14.57 -25.25 -5.96
N ILE A 247 14.07 -26.48 -5.93
CA ILE A 247 14.60 -27.53 -5.05
C ILE A 247 14.92 -28.74 -5.90
N VAL A 248 16.16 -29.22 -5.80
CA VAL A 248 16.64 -30.45 -6.44
C VAL A 248 16.69 -31.53 -5.37
N TYR A 249 16.02 -32.65 -5.64
CA TYR A 249 15.96 -33.79 -4.75
C TYR A 249 16.85 -34.95 -5.27
N GLU A 250 17.33 -35.76 -4.37
CA GLU A 250 18.04 -37.01 -4.72
C GLU A 250 17.01 -38.10 -5.07
N GLY A 251 17.19 -38.73 -6.23
CA GLY A 251 16.32 -39.83 -6.69
C GLY A 251 14.92 -39.39 -7.07
N LYS A 252 13.96 -40.32 -6.94
CA LYS A 252 12.54 -40.08 -7.32
C LYS A 252 11.69 -39.55 -6.19
N GLY A 253 12.19 -39.48 -4.97
CA GLY A 253 11.48 -39.01 -3.78
C GLY A 253 11.82 -37.56 -3.43
N ARG A 254 11.01 -36.95 -2.55
CA ARG A 254 11.22 -35.58 -2.04
C ARG A 254 11.80 -35.55 -0.62
N LEU A 255 12.46 -36.64 -0.20
CA LEU A 255 12.92 -36.78 1.18
C LEU A 255 14.31 -36.16 1.41
N LYS A 256 15.17 -36.17 0.41
CA LYS A 256 16.54 -35.66 0.54
C LYS A 256 16.78 -34.57 -0.50
N THR A 257 17.00 -33.38 -0.02
CA THR A 257 17.31 -32.19 -0.84
C THR A 257 18.82 -32.22 -1.16
N LEU A 258 19.17 -32.17 -2.44
CA LEU A 258 20.54 -32.01 -2.92
C LEU A 258 20.92 -30.54 -3.02
N ARG A 259 20.00 -29.71 -3.49
CA ARG A 259 20.22 -28.27 -3.71
C ARG A 259 18.95 -27.52 -3.58
N GLU A 260 19.03 -26.33 -2.99
CA GLU A 260 17.97 -25.36 -2.92
C GLU A 260 18.48 -24.00 -3.41
N GLN A 261 17.73 -23.35 -4.27
CA GLN A 261 18.01 -22.03 -4.79
C GLN A 261 16.75 -21.18 -4.73
N GLN A 262 16.84 -20.01 -4.12
CA GLN A 262 15.77 -19.03 -4.10
C GLN A 262 16.10 -17.89 -5.06
N GLY A 263 15.17 -17.53 -5.93
CA GLY A 263 15.27 -16.36 -6.78
C GLY A 263 15.10 -15.08 -5.95
N HIS A 264 15.71 -14.01 -6.42
CA HIS A 264 15.63 -12.70 -5.77
C HIS A 264 14.83 -11.69 -6.59
N LYS A 265 14.88 -11.82 -7.91
CA LYS A 265 14.23 -10.90 -8.87
C LYS A 265 12.73 -11.20 -9.05
N GLY A 266 12.03 -10.22 -9.60
CA GLY A 266 10.68 -10.44 -10.13
C GLY A 266 10.67 -11.49 -11.25
N TYR A 267 9.50 -12.04 -11.54
CA TYR A 267 9.37 -13.21 -12.42
C TYR A 267 9.85 -12.91 -13.84
N ALA A 268 9.48 -11.77 -14.41
CA ALA A 268 9.87 -11.41 -15.78
C ALA A 268 11.38 -11.12 -15.87
N SER A 269 11.89 -10.27 -14.99
CA SER A 269 13.33 -9.92 -14.97
C SER A 269 14.25 -11.06 -14.52
N GLY A 270 13.73 -12.08 -13.84
CA GLY A 270 14.49 -13.24 -13.36
C GLY A 270 14.36 -14.49 -14.23
N PHE A 271 13.48 -14.48 -15.25
CA PHE A 271 13.08 -15.68 -15.99
C PHE A 271 14.23 -16.31 -16.78
N GLU A 272 14.98 -15.52 -17.52
CA GLU A 272 16.14 -16.02 -18.31
C GLU A 272 17.17 -16.70 -17.42
N GLY A 273 17.55 -16.05 -16.31
CA GLY A 273 18.48 -16.63 -15.35
C GLY A 273 17.97 -17.93 -14.71
N LEU A 274 16.64 -18.06 -14.52
CA LEU A 274 16.05 -19.31 -14.06
C LEU A 274 16.16 -20.42 -15.09
N ILE A 275 15.90 -20.12 -16.36
CA ILE A 275 16.02 -21.07 -17.46
C ILE A 275 17.48 -21.54 -17.64
N ASP A 276 18.42 -20.62 -17.60
CA ASP A 276 19.86 -20.94 -17.69
C ASP A 276 20.28 -21.86 -16.53
N PHE A 277 19.84 -21.54 -15.33
CA PHE A 277 20.12 -22.36 -14.16
C PHE A 277 19.51 -23.77 -14.28
N LEU A 278 18.27 -23.91 -14.73
CA LEU A 278 17.61 -25.18 -14.98
C LEU A 278 18.34 -25.97 -16.08
N SER A 279 18.70 -25.31 -17.17
CA SER A 279 19.40 -25.92 -18.31
C SER A 279 20.78 -26.46 -17.91
N ALA A 280 21.45 -25.82 -16.95
CA ALA A 280 22.70 -26.27 -16.41
C ALA A 280 22.58 -27.51 -15.50
N LEU A 281 21.39 -27.76 -14.93
CA LEU A 281 21.09 -28.89 -14.05
C LEU A 281 20.59 -30.13 -14.82
N LEU A 282 20.04 -29.94 -16.00
CA LEU A 282 19.49 -31.04 -16.81
C LEU A 282 20.61 -31.74 -17.55
N PRO A 283 20.60 -33.09 -17.64
CA PRO A 283 21.55 -33.81 -18.45
C PRO A 283 21.42 -33.42 -19.93
N ARG A 284 22.49 -32.96 -20.53
CA ARG A 284 22.53 -32.71 -21.98
C ARG A 284 22.68 -34.09 -22.66
N ASN A 285 21.67 -34.47 -23.43
CA ASN A 285 21.83 -35.61 -24.34
C ASN A 285 22.77 -35.13 -25.46
N GLU A 286 24.04 -35.59 -25.45
CA GLU A 286 24.87 -35.52 -26.63
C GLU A 286 24.24 -36.43 -27.69
N VAL A 287 23.65 -35.82 -28.74
CA VAL A 287 23.34 -36.55 -29.95
C VAL A 287 24.67 -36.78 -30.67
N ILE A 288 25.28 -37.93 -30.43
CA ILE A 288 26.41 -38.38 -31.26
C ILE A 288 25.84 -38.72 -32.63
N GLY A 289 25.91 -37.74 -33.55
CA GLY A 289 25.59 -37.97 -34.95
C GLY A 289 26.61 -38.97 -35.50
N LYS A 290 26.09 -40.06 -36.10
CA LYS A 290 26.87 -40.96 -36.94
C LYS A 290 27.23 -40.28 -38.24
#